data_241f6c4bba946d591736dfdd0614ee0e
#
_entry.id   241f6c4bba946d591736dfdd0614ee0e
#
_cell.length_a   1.000
_cell.length_b   1.000
_cell.length_c   1.000
_cell.angle_alpha   90.00
_cell.angle_beta   90.00
_cell.angle_gamma   90.00
#
_symmetry.space_group_name_H-M   'P 1'
#
loop_
_entity.id
_entity.type
_entity.pdbx_description
1 polymer ?
#
loop_
_entity_poly.entity_id
_entity_poly.type
_entity_poly.pdbx_seq_one_letter_code
_entity_poly.pdbx_strand_id
1 'polypeptide(L)'
;MNKSKNILLALILNILMSLFVVYLNPRFDILTLIGFLLINIILFLIIRKFEKKKEIDLEDKINNIFSLLHSLDINSDNYEIIDDEFGKLRDEIIKIIIENKKIAENAEKNKETLKKYTEDIAHQIKTPLTGSLLLLDLLEDEDDNFSEEYIERLRDNLIRLHNLSDILLKLAALDSGTIEMTKDRISARGLIEDIIRNLKDYFINDNVEIPLYGEDFDLICDKKWTYEALFNVMKNGIEATEGRQIEIQLKETNLYKSIFVEDFSKGLDREMLEKVFKRFYKLDPNSKGYGIGLPMAKSVMERQNGELLYHKWKKSNSFELRFYNWFNYGCVNKAQSFFLVTFQSLKSNIIQER
;
A
#
# COMPACT_ATOMS: atom_id res chain seq x y z
N MET A 1 9.38 6.86 -47.93
CA MET A 1 9.20 6.91 -49.37
C MET A 1 9.54 8.27 -50.04
N ASN A 2 9.55 9.39 -49.31
CA ASN A 2 9.88 10.71 -49.89
C ASN A 2 11.38 11.08 -49.91
N LYS A 3 12.20 10.54 -48.98
CA LYS A 3 13.63 10.91 -48.90
C LYS A 3 14.48 10.37 -50.06
N SER A 4 14.27 9.13 -50.46
CA SER A 4 15.01 8.54 -51.61
C SER A 4 14.66 9.23 -52.94
N LYS A 5 13.45 9.70 -53.12
CA LYS A 5 13.02 10.54 -54.24
C LYS A 5 13.74 11.89 -54.24
N ASN A 6 13.91 12.52 -53.08
CA ASN A 6 14.58 13.80 -52.94
C ASN A 6 16.10 13.68 -53.25
N ILE A 7 16.75 12.59 -52.87
CA ILE A 7 18.15 12.33 -53.18
C ILE A 7 18.32 12.05 -54.65
N LEU A 8 17.44 11.27 -55.26
CA LEU A 8 17.45 11.03 -56.69
C LEU A 8 17.23 12.33 -57.49
N LEU A 9 16.30 13.17 -57.04
CA LEU A 9 16.04 14.48 -57.63
C LEU A 9 17.24 15.40 -57.51
N ALA A 10 17.93 15.45 -56.35
CA ALA A 10 19.15 16.23 -56.14
C ALA A 10 20.30 15.75 -57.02
N LEU A 11 20.44 14.43 -57.22
CA LEU A 11 21.42 13.85 -58.15
C LEU A 11 21.14 14.20 -59.60
N ILE A 12 19.88 14.08 -60.03
CA ILE A 12 19.43 14.48 -61.38
C ILE A 12 19.73 15.96 -61.61
N LEU A 13 19.41 16.81 -60.62
CA LEU A 13 19.70 18.25 -60.70
C LEU A 13 21.19 18.56 -60.79
N ASN A 14 22.02 17.82 -60.05
CA ASN A 14 23.47 17.97 -60.07
C ASN A 14 24.08 17.51 -61.42
N ILE A 15 23.57 16.38 -61.99
CA ILE A 15 23.95 15.93 -63.32
C ILE A 15 23.55 16.94 -64.38
N LEU A 16 22.31 17.50 -64.32
CA LEU A 16 21.87 18.54 -65.25
C LEU A 16 22.71 19.81 -65.12
N MET A 17 23.05 20.26 -63.90
CA MET A 17 23.94 21.38 -63.70
C MET A 17 25.35 21.12 -64.27
N SER A 18 25.89 19.90 -64.10
CA SER A 18 27.19 19.50 -64.66
C SER A 18 27.18 19.54 -66.19
N LEU A 19 26.14 19.03 -66.82
CA LEU A 19 25.92 19.10 -68.26
C LEU A 19 25.79 20.54 -68.78
N PHE A 20 25.08 21.41 -68.02
CA PHE A 20 24.89 22.81 -68.36
C PHE A 20 26.22 23.60 -68.32
N VAL A 21 27.07 23.33 -67.29
CA VAL A 21 28.38 23.94 -67.16
C VAL A 21 29.31 23.52 -68.36
N VAL A 22 29.25 22.26 -68.78
CA VAL A 22 29.99 21.75 -69.99
C VAL A 22 29.49 22.39 -71.24
N TYR A 23 28.15 22.61 -71.38
CA TYR A 23 27.56 23.26 -72.55
C TYR A 23 27.98 24.72 -72.66
N LEU A 24 28.10 25.44 -71.59
CA LEU A 24 28.55 26.84 -71.58
C LEU A 24 30.00 27.09 -71.82
N ASN A 25 30.83 26.05 -71.69
CA ASN A 25 32.29 26.19 -71.81
C ASN A 25 32.89 25.16 -72.81
N PRO A 26 32.98 25.48 -74.14
CA PRO A 26 33.38 24.57 -75.20
C PRO A 26 34.86 24.11 -75.13
N ARG A 27 35.67 24.55 -74.16
CA ARG A 27 37.02 24.11 -73.88
C ARG A 27 37.11 22.90 -72.93
N PHE A 28 35.94 22.39 -72.42
CA PHE A 28 35.94 21.23 -71.55
C PHE A 28 36.14 19.92 -72.32
N ASP A 29 37.20 19.23 -71.99
CA ASP A 29 37.47 17.90 -72.55
C ASP A 29 36.53 16.82 -72.05
N ILE A 30 36.27 15.81 -72.88
CA ILE A 30 35.51 14.61 -72.52
C ILE A 30 35.98 13.98 -71.22
N LEU A 31 37.29 14.10 -70.90
CA LEU A 31 37.86 13.60 -69.64
C LEU A 31 37.30 14.27 -68.37
N THR A 32 37.05 15.56 -68.46
CA THR A 32 36.44 16.30 -67.32
C THR A 32 34.99 15.91 -67.10
N LEU A 33 34.21 15.66 -68.11
CA LEU A 33 32.86 15.15 -68.03
C LEU A 33 32.80 13.77 -67.35
N ILE A 34 33.70 12.85 -67.73
CA ILE A 34 33.82 11.54 -67.10
C ILE A 34 34.20 11.67 -65.62
N GLY A 35 35.11 12.60 -65.27
CA GLY A 35 35.49 12.89 -63.91
C GLY A 35 34.29 13.34 -63.04
N PHE A 36 33.46 14.27 -63.53
CA PHE A 36 32.25 14.71 -62.89
C PHE A 36 31.24 13.57 -62.70
N LEU A 37 31.00 12.74 -63.66
CA LEU A 37 30.12 11.57 -63.55
C LEU A 37 30.64 10.56 -62.55
N LEU A 38 31.93 10.27 -62.49
CA LEU A 38 32.52 9.38 -61.49
C LEU A 38 32.36 9.92 -60.08
N ILE A 39 32.58 11.21 -59.88
CA ILE A 39 32.39 11.86 -58.57
C ILE A 39 30.91 11.74 -58.11
N ASN A 40 29.96 11.96 -58.99
CA ASN A 40 28.54 11.81 -58.69
C ASN A 40 28.14 10.36 -58.34
N ILE A 41 28.72 9.38 -59.05
CA ILE A 41 28.52 7.95 -58.74
C ILE A 41 29.10 7.60 -57.36
N ILE A 42 30.32 8.07 -57.07
CA ILE A 42 30.96 7.84 -55.76
C ILE A 42 30.14 8.47 -54.64
N LEU A 43 29.69 9.70 -54.80
CA LEU A 43 28.84 10.41 -53.84
C LEU A 43 27.52 9.67 -53.59
N PHE A 44 26.90 9.17 -54.65
CA PHE A 44 25.69 8.34 -54.57
C PHE A 44 25.91 7.05 -53.78
N LEU A 45 27.02 6.36 -54.02
CA LEU A 45 27.36 5.12 -53.28
C LEU A 45 27.61 5.39 -51.81
N ILE A 46 28.27 6.52 -51.48
CA ILE A 46 28.51 6.94 -50.10
C ILE A 46 27.19 7.23 -49.41
N ILE A 47 26.31 8.00 -50.03
CA ILE A 47 24.98 8.34 -49.43
C ILE A 47 24.16 7.07 -49.21
N ARG A 48 24.12 6.16 -50.20
CA ARG A 48 23.42 4.87 -50.10
C ARG A 48 23.97 4.00 -48.96
N LYS A 49 25.29 3.97 -48.78
CA LYS A 49 25.94 3.25 -47.67
C LYS A 49 25.56 3.85 -46.32
N PHE A 50 25.49 5.18 -46.23
CA PHE A 50 25.07 5.88 -44.99
C PHE A 50 23.59 5.64 -44.65
N GLU A 51 22.71 5.67 -45.66
CA GLU A 51 21.30 5.38 -45.46
C GLU A 51 21.06 3.94 -44.97
N LYS A 52 21.72 2.97 -45.65
CA LYS A 52 21.61 1.56 -45.28
C LYS A 52 22.12 1.31 -43.83
N LYS A 53 23.21 2.00 -43.44
CA LYS A 53 23.73 1.90 -42.07
C LYS A 53 22.75 2.44 -41.06
N LYS A 54 22.07 3.59 -41.32
CA LYS A 54 21.04 4.16 -40.47
C LYS A 54 19.79 3.26 -40.36
N GLU A 55 19.42 2.61 -41.44
CA GLU A 55 18.24 1.72 -41.48
C GLU A 55 18.49 0.47 -40.61
N ILE A 56 19.70 -0.12 -40.70
CA ILE A 56 20.11 -1.26 -39.84
C ILE A 56 20.18 -0.85 -38.38
N ASP A 57 20.79 0.30 -38.04
CA ASP A 57 20.88 0.81 -36.67
C ASP A 57 19.49 1.06 -36.04
N LEU A 58 18.55 1.56 -36.86
CA LEU A 58 17.16 1.76 -36.40
C LEU A 58 16.44 0.42 -36.17
N GLU A 59 16.65 -0.56 -37.07
CA GLU A 59 16.05 -1.89 -36.96
C GLU A 59 16.58 -2.63 -35.73
N ASP A 60 17.89 -2.54 -35.45
CA ASP A 60 18.51 -3.10 -34.25
C ASP A 60 17.97 -2.45 -32.96
N LYS A 61 17.78 -1.12 -32.95
CA LYS A 61 17.18 -0.40 -31.79
C LYS A 61 15.74 -0.82 -31.57
N ILE A 62 14.94 -0.96 -32.62
CA ILE A 62 13.54 -1.41 -32.51
C ILE A 62 13.51 -2.87 -32.02
N ASN A 63 14.35 -3.76 -32.55
CA ASN A 63 14.41 -5.15 -32.12
C ASN A 63 14.81 -5.27 -30.63
N ASN A 64 15.73 -4.44 -30.17
CA ASN A 64 16.10 -4.38 -28.75
C ASN A 64 14.92 -3.97 -27.85
N ILE A 65 14.10 -3.00 -28.27
CA ILE A 65 12.89 -2.63 -27.54
C ILE A 65 11.87 -3.78 -27.53
N PHE A 66 11.67 -4.45 -28.69
CA PHE A 66 10.78 -5.62 -28.76
C PHE A 66 11.27 -6.78 -27.90
N SER A 67 12.57 -7.05 -27.85
CA SER A 67 13.13 -8.10 -26.99
C SER A 67 12.91 -7.79 -25.50
N LEU A 68 13.03 -6.53 -25.07
CA LEU A 68 12.71 -6.08 -23.72
C LEU A 68 11.22 -6.27 -23.36
N LEU A 69 10.32 -5.94 -24.29
CA LEU A 69 8.89 -6.16 -24.12
C LEU A 69 8.51 -7.64 -23.98
N HIS A 70 9.21 -8.53 -24.69
CA HIS A 70 8.94 -9.96 -24.66
C HIS A 70 9.63 -10.73 -23.53
N SER A 71 10.79 -10.26 -23.05
CA SER A 71 11.55 -10.98 -22.03
C SER A 71 10.92 -10.93 -20.64
N LEU A 72 10.10 -9.90 -20.33
CA LEU A 72 9.54 -9.62 -18.99
C LEU A 72 10.57 -9.72 -17.84
N ASP A 73 11.82 -10.01 -18.16
CA ASP A 73 12.91 -10.26 -17.24
C ASP A 73 13.89 -9.08 -17.29
N ILE A 74 13.64 -8.10 -16.41
CA ILE A 74 14.37 -6.83 -16.35
C ILE A 74 15.69 -6.98 -15.55
N ASN A 75 16.03 -8.19 -15.11
CA ASN A 75 17.18 -8.46 -14.25
C ASN A 75 18.53 -8.61 -14.98
N SER A 76 18.65 -8.18 -16.23
CA SER A 76 19.96 -8.20 -16.90
C SER A 76 20.71 -6.89 -16.66
N ASP A 77 21.77 -6.94 -15.87
CA ASP A 77 22.70 -5.85 -15.53
C ASP A 77 23.50 -5.25 -16.71
N ASN A 78 23.14 -5.55 -17.97
CA ASN A 78 23.85 -5.13 -19.18
C ASN A 78 23.05 -4.10 -19.99
N TYR A 79 22.73 -2.96 -19.38
CA TYR A 79 22.16 -1.85 -20.14
C TYR A 79 23.26 -0.84 -20.48
N GLU A 80 23.68 -0.76 -21.75
CA GLU A 80 24.45 0.38 -22.24
C GLU A 80 23.58 1.65 -22.09
N ILE A 81 24.15 2.67 -21.44
CA ILE A 81 23.52 4.00 -21.33
C ILE A 81 23.63 4.64 -22.72
N ILE A 82 22.54 4.62 -23.47
CA ILE A 82 22.42 5.28 -24.77
C ILE A 82 21.69 6.61 -24.52
N ASP A 83 22.42 7.70 -24.64
CA ASP A 83 21.89 9.07 -24.42
C ASP A 83 21.31 9.63 -25.73
N ASP A 84 20.33 8.92 -26.32
CA ASP A 84 19.58 9.37 -27.49
C ASP A 84 18.05 9.30 -27.21
N GLU A 85 17.23 9.73 -28.20
CA GLU A 85 15.76 9.70 -28.06
C GLU A 85 15.21 8.27 -27.89
N PHE A 86 15.88 7.27 -28.42
CA PHE A 86 15.53 5.86 -28.25
C PHE A 86 15.88 5.35 -26.84
N GLY A 87 16.97 5.81 -26.26
CA GLY A 87 17.32 5.53 -24.87
C GLY A 87 16.23 6.02 -23.91
N LYS A 88 15.74 7.23 -24.09
CA LYS A 88 14.63 7.80 -23.29
C LYS A 88 13.33 6.99 -23.44
N LEU A 89 12.99 6.60 -24.68
CA LEU A 89 11.82 5.75 -24.93
C LEU A 89 11.94 4.39 -24.25
N ARG A 90 13.12 3.76 -24.34
CA ARG A 90 13.42 2.50 -23.67
C ARG A 90 13.24 2.62 -22.16
N ASP A 91 13.80 3.66 -21.54
CA ASP A 91 13.75 3.87 -20.10
C ASP A 91 12.30 4.10 -19.62
N GLU A 92 11.48 4.81 -20.40
CA GLU A 92 10.05 4.97 -20.09
C GLU A 92 9.27 3.65 -20.23
N ILE A 93 9.58 2.84 -21.23
CA ILE A 93 9.00 1.49 -21.39
C ILE A 93 9.37 0.59 -20.20
N ILE A 94 10.65 0.58 -19.79
CA ILE A 94 11.13 -0.18 -18.63
C ILE A 94 10.38 0.24 -17.37
N LYS A 95 10.22 1.54 -17.15
CA LYS A 95 9.46 2.08 -16.01
C LYS A 95 8.02 1.57 -16.01
N ILE A 96 7.33 1.64 -17.15
CA ILE A 96 5.95 1.14 -17.30
C ILE A 96 5.88 -0.37 -17.02
N ILE A 97 6.85 -1.16 -17.49
CA ILE A 97 6.89 -2.60 -17.25
C ILE A 97 7.08 -2.90 -15.74
N ILE A 98 8.00 -2.18 -15.07
CA ILE A 98 8.25 -2.32 -13.62
C ILE A 98 6.98 -1.95 -12.83
N GLU A 99 6.31 -0.85 -13.18
CA GLU A 99 5.07 -0.42 -12.53
C GLU A 99 3.95 -1.46 -12.75
N ASN A 100 3.76 -1.96 -13.97
CA ASN A 100 2.77 -3.00 -14.26
C ASN A 100 3.07 -4.31 -13.52
N LYS A 101 4.33 -4.75 -13.45
CA LYS A 101 4.74 -5.92 -12.67
C LYS A 101 4.41 -5.74 -11.20
N LYS A 102 4.72 -4.58 -10.62
CA LYS A 102 4.39 -4.27 -9.24
C LYS A 102 2.87 -4.24 -8.99
N ILE A 103 2.09 -3.72 -9.94
CA ILE A 103 0.61 -3.73 -9.86
C ILE A 103 0.11 -5.18 -9.89
N ALA A 104 0.62 -6.02 -10.80
CA ALA A 104 0.24 -7.42 -10.90
C ALA A 104 0.59 -8.22 -9.63
N GLU A 105 1.80 -8.04 -9.10
CA GLU A 105 2.23 -8.67 -7.84
C GLU A 105 1.35 -8.24 -6.65
N ASN A 106 1.02 -6.96 -6.56
CA ASN A 106 0.11 -6.44 -5.54
C ASN A 106 -1.32 -6.99 -5.70
N ALA A 107 -1.81 -7.10 -6.95
CA ALA A 107 -3.13 -7.67 -7.23
C ALA A 107 -3.20 -9.15 -6.82
N GLU A 108 -2.19 -9.96 -7.13
CA GLU A 108 -2.14 -11.36 -6.72
C GLU A 108 -2.03 -11.51 -5.20
N LYS A 109 -1.19 -10.70 -4.53
CA LYS A 109 -1.12 -10.67 -3.07
C LYS A 109 -2.44 -10.27 -2.41
N ASN A 110 -3.15 -9.30 -3.00
CA ASN A 110 -4.46 -8.89 -2.51
C ASN A 110 -5.50 -10.02 -2.69
N LYS A 111 -5.45 -10.74 -3.81
CA LYS A 111 -6.31 -11.89 -4.07
C LYS A 111 -6.07 -13.03 -3.08
N GLU A 112 -4.81 -13.39 -2.80
CA GLU A 112 -4.47 -14.38 -1.78
C GLU A 112 -4.95 -13.95 -0.39
N THR A 113 -4.76 -12.68 -0.05
CA THR A 113 -5.22 -12.11 1.21
C THR A 113 -6.74 -12.18 1.33
N LEU A 114 -7.47 -11.81 0.26
CA LEU A 114 -8.93 -11.88 0.22
C LEU A 114 -9.44 -13.33 0.35
N LYS A 115 -8.80 -14.28 -0.35
CA LYS A 115 -9.11 -15.71 -0.23
C LYS A 115 -8.99 -16.16 1.21
N LYS A 116 -7.88 -15.85 1.87
CA LYS A 116 -7.66 -16.19 3.28
C LYS A 116 -8.72 -15.57 4.19
N TYR A 117 -9.06 -14.27 3.99
CA TYR A 117 -10.12 -13.63 4.78
C TYR A 117 -11.46 -14.32 4.61
N THR A 118 -11.81 -14.73 3.39
CA THR A 118 -13.06 -15.45 3.13
C THR A 118 -13.10 -16.81 3.84
N GLU A 119 -11.98 -17.55 3.85
CA GLU A 119 -11.84 -18.82 4.55
C GLU A 119 -11.96 -18.62 6.08
N ASP A 120 -11.28 -17.62 6.63
CA ASP A 120 -11.34 -17.27 8.06
C ASP A 120 -12.77 -16.88 8.49
N ILE A 121 -13.46 -16.05 7.69
CA ILE A 121 -14.86 -15.68 7.92
C ILE A 121 -15.77 -16.90 7.92
N ALA A 122 -15.64 -17.74 6.90
CA ALA A 122 -16.46 -18.96 6.79
C ALA A 122 -16.27 -19.87 8.02
N HIS A 123 -15.03 -20.00 8.50
CA HIS A 123 -14.73 -20.78 9.71
C HIS A 123 -15.34 -20.15 10.97
N GLN A 124 -15.24 -18.82 11.13
CA GLN A 124 -15.79 -18.10 12.28
C GLN A 124 -17.33 -18.12 12.33
N ILE A 125 -18.00 -18.22 11.17
CA ILE A 125 -19.45 -18.36 11.07
C ILE A 125 -19.85 -19.82 11.33
N LYS A 126 -19.14 -20.79 10.74
CA LYS A 126 -19.49 -22.21 10.81
C LYS A 126 -19.52 -22.74 12.24
N THR A 127 -18.56 -22.35 13.08
CA THR A 127 -18.43 -22.86 14.45
C THR A 127 -19.66 -22.55 15.31
N PRO A 128 -20.09 -21.28 15.51
CA PRO A 128 -21.29 -20.98 16.29
C PRO A 128 -22.58 -21.48 15.63
N LEU A 129 -22.63 -21.50 14.28
CA LEU A 129 -23.80 -22.02 13.57
C LEU A 129 -23.98 -23.52 13.80
N THR A 130 -22.90 -24.31 13.66
CA THR A 130 -22.96 -25.77 13.92
C THR A 130 -23.29 -26.05 15.39
N GLY A 131 -22.72 -25.26 16.34
CA GLY A 131 -23.07 -25.36 17.74
C GLY A 131 -24.52 -25.02 18.02
N SER A 132 -25.11 -24.05 17.33
CA SER A 132 -26.52 -23.71 17.45
C SER A 132 -27.43 -24.81 16.92
N LEU A 133 -27.11 -25.42 15.77
CA LEU A 133 -27.88 -26.53 15.21
C LEU A 133 -27.86 -27.72 16.15
N LEU A 134 -26.68 -28.08 16.69
CA LEU A 134 -26.55 -29.17 17.64
C LEU A 134 -27.40 -28.93 18.92
N LEU A 135 -27.42 -27.71 19.42
CA LEU A 135 -28.25 -27.35 20.58
C LEU A 135 -29.74 -27.43 20.30
N LEU A 136 -30.14 -27.10 19.05
CA LEU A 136 -31.53 -27.27 18.61
C LEU A 136 -31.93 -28.77 18.56
N ASP A 137 -31.07 -29.62 17.99
CA ASP A 137 -31.28 -31.06 17.93
C ASP A 137 -31.44 -31.66 19.37
N LEU A 138 -30.61 -31.20 20.32
CA LEU A 138 -30.69 -31.62 21.73
C LEU A 138 -31.94 -31.12 22.43
N LEU A 139 -32.51 -29.98 22.04
CA LEU A 139 -33.77 -29.45 22.57
C LEU A 139 -34.98 -30.20 22.03
N GLU A 140 -34.88 -30.85 20.84
CA GLU A 140 -35.93 -31.67 20.28
C GLU A 140 -36.02 -33.06 20.95
N ASP A 141 -34.93 -33.53 21.59
CA ASP A 141 -34.84 -34.86 22.24
C ASP A 141 -35.46 -34.92 23.68
N GLU A 142 -36.46 -34.11 23.97
CA GLU A 142 -37.40 -34.18 25.12
C GLU A 142 -36.80 -34.43 26.54
N ASP A 143 -35.54 -34.11 26.82
CA ASP A 143 -34.99 -34.20 28.16
C ASP A 143 -35.09 -32.83 28.88
N ASP A 144 -36.18 -32.64 29.62
CA ASP A 144 -36.59 -31.36 30.28
C ASP A 144 -35.53 -30.75 31.23
N ASN A 145 -34.52 -31.51 31.64
CA ASN A 145 -33.58 -31.10 32.69
C ASN A 145 -32.50 -30.11 32.26
N PHE A 146 -32.26 -29.90 30.94
CA PHE A 146 -31.18 -29.02 30.44
C PHE A 146 -31.64 -27.96 29.44
N SER A 147 -32.91 -27.81 29.22
CA SER A 147 -33.50 -26.92 28.21
C SER A 147 -33.09 -25.46 28.40
N GLU A 148 -33.00 -24.96 29.66
CA GLU A 148 -32.68 -23.57 29.97
C GLU A 148 -31.21 -23.28 29.65
N GLU A 149 -30.27 -24.19 29.97
CA GLU A 149 -28.84 -24.06 29.63
C GLU A 149 -28.61 -24.09 28.14
N TYR A 150 -29.31 -24.96 27.40
CA TYR A 150 -29.19 -25.06 25.94
C TYR A 150 -29.73 -23.79 25.26
N ILE A 151 -30.81 -23.22 25.74
CA ILE A 151 -31.39 -21.95 25.26
C ILE A 151 -30.40 -20.80 25.49
N GLU A 152 -29.77 -20.73 26.66
CA GLU A 152 -28.78 -19.71 26.97
C GLU A 152 -27.55 -19.81 26.03
N ARG A 153 -27.01 -21.01 25.86
CA ARG A 153 -25.89 -21.26 24.93
C ARG A 153 -26.26 -20.98 23.48
N LEU A 154 -27.48 -21.30 23.06
CA LEU A 154 -28.01 -20.95 21.74
C LEU A 154 -28.06 -19.42 21.55
N ARG A 155 -28.57 -18.70 22.55
CA ARG A 155 -28.61 -17.25 22.55
C ARG A 155 -27.22 -16.66 22.42
N ASP A 156 -26.23 -17.15 23.15
CA ASP A 156 -24.82 -16.71 23.09
C ASP A 156 -24.24 -16.92 21.70
N ASN A 157 -24.50 -18.06 21.07
CA ASN A 157 -24.04 -18.32 19.71
C ASN A 157 -24.66 -17.36 18.69
N LEU A 158 -25.95 -17.06 18.81
CA LEU A 158 -26.64 -16.09 17.94
C LEU A 158 -26.14 -14.68 18.14
N ILE A 159 -25.87 -14.26 19.37
CA ILE A 159 -25.24 -12.97 19.68
C ILE A 159 -23.84 -12.89 19.08
N ARG A 160 -23.06 -13.96 19.15
CA ARG A 160 -21.74 -14.03 18.51
C ARG A 160 -21.83 -13.86 16.99
N LEU A 161 -22.79 -14.54 16.34
CA LEU A 161 -23.00 -14.39 14.88
C LEU A 161 -23.41 -12.97 14.50
N HIS A 162 -24.31 -12.37 15.29
CA HIS A 162 -24.74 -10.97 15.10
C HIS A 162 -23.54 -10.01 15.19
N ASN A 163 -22.77 -10.11 16.26
CA ASN A 163 -21.58 -9.27 16.47
C ASN A 163 -20.53 -9.45 15.35
N LEU A 164 -20.33 -10.69 14.90
CA LEU A 164 -19.42 -10.96 13.76
C LEU A 164 -19.93 -10.29 12.48
N SER A 165 -21.23 -10.37 12.20
CA SER A 165 -21.85 -9.71 11.05
C SER A 165 -21.64 -8.20 11.09
N ASP A 166 -21.89 -7.56 12.24
CA ASP A 166 -21.69 -6.12 12.42
C ASP A 166 -20.23 -5.69 12.19
N ILE A 167 -19.29 -6.46 12.70
CA ILE A 167 -17.86 -6.22 12.51
C ILE A 167 -17.48 -6.34 11.03
N LEU A 168 -18.00 -7.36 10.33
CA LEU A 168 -17.75 -7.56 8.90
C LEU A 168 -18.32 -6.42 8.05
N LEU A 169 -19.52 -5.94 8.37
CA LEU A 169 -20.12 -4.78 7.71
C LEU A 169 -19.29 -3.50 7.94
N LYS A 170 -18.83 -3.26 9.17
CA LYS A 170 -17.93 -2.13 9.49
C LYS A 170 -16.62 -2.22 8.70
N LEU A 171 -16.01 -3.40 8.61
CA LEU A 171 -14.79 -3.62 7.82
C LEU A 171 -15.01 -3.39 6.33
N ALA A 172 -16.08 -3.96 5.77
CA ALA A 172 -16.41 -3.77 4.35
C ALA A 172 -16.62 -2.29 4.01
N ALA A 173 -17.29 -1.55 4.88
CA ALA A 173 -17.49 -0.12 4.74
C ALA A 173 -16.18 0.69 4.85
N LEU A 174 -15.27 0.30 5.76
CA LEU A 174 -13.93 0.87 5.83
C LEU A 174 -13.10 0.57 4.59
N ASP A 175 -13.13 -0.65 4.05
CA ASP A 175 -12.30 -1.07 2.91
C ASP A 175 -12.76 -0.46 1.59
N SER A 176 -14.07 -0.37 1.36
CA SER A 176 -14.64 0.16 0.12
C SER A 176 -14.36 1.65 -0.09
N GLY A 177 -13.91 2.35 0.94
CA GLY A 177 -13.70 3.80 0.85
C GLY A 177 -14.98 4.62 0.83
N THR A 178 -16.14 3.98 0.93
CA THR A 178 -17.45 4.64 0.85
C THR A 178 -17.82 5.46 2.09
N ILE A 179 -17.09 5.25 3.20
CA ILE A 179 -17.29 6.03 4.42
C ILE A 179 -16.64 7.40 4.27
N GLU A 180 -17.43 8.43 4.27
CA GLU A 180 -16.98 9.80 4.48
C GLU A 180 -16.83 10.02 6.00
N MET A 181 -15.58 10.15 6.46
CA MET A 181 -15.29 10.46 7.86
C MET A 181 -15.71 11.90 8.15
N THR A 182 -16.53 12.09 9.19
CA THR A 182 -16.87 13.42 9.71
C THR A 182 -15.66 14.04 10.40
N LYS A 183 -15.68 15.37 10.57
CA LYS A 183 -14.62 16.11 11.26
C LYS A 183 -15.27 16.93 12.37
N ASP A 184 -15.54 16.25 13.46
CA ASP A 184 -16.12 16.86 14.63
C ASP A 184 -15.02 17.33 15.58
N ARG A 185 -15.24 18.47 16.23
CA ARG A 185 -14.36 18.95 17.31
C ARG A 185 -14.86 18.35 18.62
N ILE A 186 -14.10 17.48 19.22
CA ILE A 186 -14.47 16.74 20.43
C ILE A 186 -13.36 16.80 21.48
N SER A 187 -13.74 16.81 22.76
CA SER A 187 -12.82 16.66 23.89
C SER A 187 -12.27 15.23 23.90
N ALA A 188 -10.94 15.08 23.92
CA ALA A 188 -10.30 13.78 24.04
C ALA A 188 -10.63 13.09 25.36
N ARG A 189 -10.60 13.86 26.46
CA ARG A 189 -10.98 13.38 27.81
C ARG A 189 -12.43 12.91 27.84
N GLY A 190 -13.36 13.70 27.33
CA GLY A 190 -14.79 13.35 27.33
C GLY A 190 -15.05 12.06 26.53
N LEU A 191 -14.38 11.88 25.37
CA LEU A 191 -14.47 10.65 24.57
C LEU A 191 -13.97 9.44 25.36
N ILE A 192 -12.84 9.56 26.04
CA ILE A 192 -12.23 8.45 26.80
C ILE A 192 -13.09 8.11 28.01
N GLU A 193 -13.64 9.08 28.73
CA GLU A 193 -14.54 8.85 29.87
C GLU A 193 -15.82 8.11 29.46
N ASP A 194 -16.36 8.40 28.24
CA ASP A 194 -17.50 7.66 27.69
C ASP A 194 -17.11 6.19 27.43
N ILE A 195 -15.90 5.95 26.88
CA ILE A 195 -15.39 4.60 26.62
C ILE A 195 -15.13 3.85 27.93
N ILE A 196 -14.54 4.49 28.93
CA ILE A 196 -14.28 3.90 30.25
C ILE A 196 -15.59 3.41 30.91
N ARG A 197 -16.66 4.22 30.84
CA ARG A 197 -17.98 3.80 31.37
C ARG A 197 -18.44 2.51 30.68
N ASN A 198 -18.44 2.47 29.37
CA ASN A 198 -18.89 1.30 28.61
C ASN A 198 -18.00 0.06 28.82
N LEU A 199 -16.67 0.24 28.99
CA LEU A 199 -15.76 -0.86 29.30
C LEU A 199 -16.00 -1.42 30.72
N LYS A 200 -16.30 -0.57 31.72
CA LYS A 200 -16.65 -1.04 33.05
C LYS A 200 -17.96 -1.84 33.06
N ASP A 201 -18.94 -1.45 32.27
CA ASP A 201 -20.18 -2.21 32.08
C ASP A 201 -19.92 -3.54 31.34
N TYR A 202 -19.00 -3.55 30.36
CA TYR A 202 -18.62 -4.76 29.64
C TYR A 202 -17.85 -5.78 30.53
N PHE A 203 -17.01 -5.28 31.46
CA PHE A 203 -16.22 -6.08 32.39
C PHE A 203 -16.78 -6.01 33.84
N ILE A 204 -18.11 -6.03 33.98
CA ILE A 204 -18.79 -5.78 35.27
C ILE A 204 -18.34 -6.72 36.40
N ASN A 205 -17.93 -7.93 36.07
CA ASN A 205 -17.44 -8.94 37.02
C ASN A 205 -15.93 -8.83 37.30
N ASP A 206 -15.23 -7.94 36.63
CA ASP A 206 -13.79 -7.73 36.74
C ASP A 206 -13.56 -6.34 37.35
N ASN A 207 -12.73 -6.24 38.37
CA ASN A 207 -12.39 -4.94 38.98
C ASN A 207 -11.39 -4.19 38.08
N VAL A 208 -11.90 -3.57 36.98
CA VAL A 208 -11.06 -2.90 35.99
C VAL A 208 -10.75 -1.48 36.44
N GLU A 209 -9.46 -1.18 36.61
CA GLU A 209 -8.98 0.17 36.87
C GLU A 209 -8.40 0.80 35.59
N ILE A 210 -8.90 2.01 35.26
CA ILE A 210 -8.48 2.75 34.04
C ILE A 210 -8.20 4.21 34.46
N PRO A 211 -7.06 4.51 35.07
CA PRO A 211 -6.67 5.88 35.38
C PRO A 211 -6.38 6.66 34.07
N LEU A 212 -6.78 7.94 34.08
CA LEU A 212 -6.63 8.86 32.94
C LEU A 212 -5.78 10.07 33.37
N TYR A 213 -4.61 10.19 32.72
CA TYR A 213 -3.63 11.24 32.98
C TYR A 213 -3.48 12.22 31.81
N GLY A 214 -2.95 13.41 32.10
CA GLY A 214 -2.66 14.45 31.12
C GLY A 214 -3.76 15.52 31.06
N GLU A 215 -3.44 16.62 30.38
CA GLU A 215 -4.39 17.72 30.14
C GLU A 215 -5.32 17.37 28.98
N ASP A 216 -6.58 17.86 29.05
CA ASP A 216 -7.54 17.67 27.96
C ASP A 216 -7.15 18.53 26.75
N PHE A 217 -7.49 18.04 25.57
CA PHE A 217 -7.36 18.75 24.32
C PHE A 217 -8.49 18.39 23.35
N ASP A 218 -8.75 19.29 22.40
CA ASP A 218 -9.72 19.02 21.35
C ASP A 218 -9.11 18.20 20.22
N LEU A 219 -9.78 17.13 19.81
CA LEU A 219 -9.54 16.38 18.60
C LEU A 219 -10.44 16.86 17.46
N ILE A 220 -9.93 16.84 16.23
CA ILE A 220 -10.72 17.01 15.01
C ILE A 220 -10.74 15.66 14.31
N CYS A 221 -11.80 14.88 14.53
CA CYS A 221 -11.92 13.52 14.07
C CYS A 221 -13.38 13.08 13.96
N ASP A 222 -13.63 11.96 13.34
CA ASP A 222 -14.94 11.30 13.38
C ASP A 222 -15.16 10.67 14.75
N LYS A 223 -16.11 11.22 15.52
CA LYS A 223 -16.39 10.77 16.90
C LYS A 223 -16.69 9.29 16.96
N LYS A 224 -17.56 8.78 16.07
CA LYS A 224 -18.03 7.40 16.10
C LYS A 224 -16.90 6.42 15.80
N TRP A 225 -16.13 6.68 14.76
CA TRP A 225 -15.04 5.79 14.35
C TRP A 225 -13.84 5.86 15.28
N THR A 226 -13.54 7.05 15.83
CA THR A 226 -12.49 7.22 16.84
C THR A 226 -12.85 6.51 18.14
N TYR A 227 -14.13 6.61 18.57
CA TYR A 227 -14.65 5.83 19.70
C TYR A 227 -14.41 4.33 19.47
N GLU A 228 -14.78 3.79 18.33
CA GLU A 228 -14.64 2.37 18.00
C GLU A 228 -13.16 1.93 18.00
N ALA A 229 -12.26 2.76 17.45
CA ALA A 229 -10.83 2.49 17.45
C ALA A 229 -10.24 2.44 18.86
N LEU A 230 -10.52 3.46 19.67
CA LEU A 230 -10.07 3.54 21.06
C LEU A 230 -10.65 2.41 21.92
N PHE A 231 -11.95 2.13 21.78
CA PHE A 231 -12.61 1.02 22.49
C PHE A 231 -11.93 -0.30 22.22
N ASN A 232 -11.61 -0.60 20.96
CA ASN A 232 -10.93 -1.83 20.58
C ASN A 232 -9.50 -1.91 21.15
N VAL A 233 -8.75 -0.81 21.14
CA VAL A 233 -7.39 -0.78 21.70
C VAL A 233 -7.42 -0.94 23.21
N MET A 234 -8.30 -0.20 23.91
CA MET A 234 -8.45 -0.26 25.37
C MET A 234 -8.94 -1.64 25.81
N LYS A 235 -9.94 -2.19 25.13
CA LYS A 235 -10.44 -3.55 25.40
C LYS A 235 -9.32 -4.60 25.26
N ASN A 236 -8.53 -4.53 24.19
CA ASN A 236 -7.39 -5.45 23.99
C ASN A 236 -6.34 -5.31 25.11
N GLY A 237 -6.06 -4.09 25.58
CA GLY A 237 -5.15 -3.85 26.69
C GLY A 237 -5.65 -4.50 28.00
N ILE A 238 -6.95 -4.36 28.30
CA ILE A 238 -7.58 -5.00 29.47
C ILE A 238 -7.52 -6.54 29.36
N GLU A 239 -7.84 -7.09 28.19
CA GLU A 239 -7.83 -8.54 27.97
C GLU A 239 -6.41 -9.13 28.05
N ALA A 240 -5.37 -8.34 27.69
CA ALA A 240 -3.97 -8.78 27.72
C ALA A 240 -3.35 -8.75 29.12
N THR A 241 -3.95 -8.05 30.09
CA THR A 241 -3.42 -7.93 31.46
C THR A 241 -4.14 -8.87 32.42
N GLU A 242 -3.37 -9.63 33.19
CA GLU A 242 -3.91 -10.53 34.21
C GLU A 242 -4.62 -9.75 35.35
N GLY A 243 -4.12 -8.56 35.69
CA GLY A 243 -4.71 -7.65 36.71
C GLY A 243 -5.81 -6.75 36.18
N ARG A 244 -6.19 -6.87 34.89
CA ARG A 244 -7.22 -6.03 34.27
C ARG A 244 -6.96 -4.51 34.41
N GLN A 245 -5.69 -4.09 34.48
CA GLN A 245 -5.29 -2.70 34.65
C GLN A 245 -4.67 -2.17 33.35
N ILE A 246 -5.17 -1.02 32.89
CA ILE A 246 -4.57 -0.21 31.84
C ILE A 246 -4.48 1.23 32.28
N GLU A 247 -3.57 2.01 31.71
CA GLU A 247 -3.46 3.45 31.98
C GLU A 247 -3.60 4.21 30.67
N ILE A 248 -4.30 5.35 30.75
CA ILE A 248 -4.49 6.23 29.59
C ILE A 248 -3.71 7.53 29.82
N GLN A 249 -2.88 7.90 28.86
CA GLN A 249 -2.13 9.16 28.91
C GLN A 249 -2.44 10.03 27.69
N LEU A 250 -2.87 11.27 27.97
CA LEU A 250 -3.06 12.32 26.98
C LEU A 250 -1.78 13.13 26.82
N LYS A 251 -1.35 13.35 25.58
CA LYS A 251 -0.19 14.21 25.26
C LYS A 251 -0.49 15.09 24.07
N GLU A 252 -0.23 16.38 24.19
CA GLU A 252 -0.31 17.34 23.10
C GLU A 252 1.07 17.90 22.79
N THR A 253 1.37 18.01 21.50
CA THR A 253 2.55 18.65 20.95
C THR A 253 2.14 19.64 19.86
N ASN A 254 3.07 20.47 19.41
CA ASN A 254 2.82 21.40 18.30
C ASN A 254 2.49 20.69 16.97
N LEU A 255 2.91 19.43 16.80
CA LEU A 255 2.78 18.68 15.54
C LEU A 255 1.59 17.71 15.56
N TYR A 256 1.33 17.10 16.71
CA TYR A 256 0.31 16.06 16.87
C TYR A 256 -0.22 15.99 18.29
N LYS A 257 -1.38 15.37 18.43
CA LYS A 257 -2.03 15.00 19.68
C LYS A 257 -2.06 13.49 19.78
N SER A 258 -1.78 12.94 20.94
CA SER A 258 -1.66 11.50 21.15
C SER A 258 -2.45 11.03 22.35
N ILE A 259 -3.09 9.88 22.20
CA ILE A 259 -3.71 9.11 23.27
C ILE A 259 -2.91 7.81 23.38
N PHE A 260 -2.24 7.63 24.52
CA PHE A 260 -1.53 6.39 24.84
C PHE A 260 -2.44 5.50 25.67
N VAL A 261 -2.56 4.24 25.26
CA VAL A 261 -3.19 3.17 26.01
C VAL A 261 -2.06 2.25 26.47
N GLU A 262 -1.70 2.37 27.74
CA GLU A 262 -0.60 1.62 28.34
C GLU A 262 -1.14 0.38 29.05
N ASP A 263 -0.53 -0.77 28.78
CA ASP A 263 -0.82 -2.05 29.43
C ASP A 263 0.45 -2.64 30.07
N PHE A 264 0.29 -3.50 31.08
CA PHE A 264 1.37 -4.11 31.83
C PHE A 264 1.54 -5.60 31.51
N SER A 265 1.10 -6.01 30.33
CA SER A 265 1.26 -7.36 29.82
C SER A 265 2.73 -7.66 29.44
N LYS A 266 3.01 -8.90 29.05
CA LYS A 266 4.33 -9.31 28.53
C LYS A 266 4.76 -8.51 27.30
N GLY A 267 3.80 -7.91 26.59
CA GLY A 267 4.01 -7.16 25.36
C GLY A 267 4.28 -8.02 24.15
N LEU A 268 4.38 -7.34 23.02
CA LEU A 268 4.59 -7.98 21.71
C LEU A 268 6.09 -8.00 21.37
N ASP A 269 6.56 -9.09 20.78
CA ASP A 269 7.83 -9.12 20.06
C ASP A 269 7.63 -8.61 18.61
N ARG A 270 8.73 -8.52 17.86
CA ARG A 270 8.70 -7.99 16.50
C ARG A 270 7.83 -8.84 15.56
N GLU A 271 7.91 -10.15 15.68
CA GLU A 271 7.14 -11.08 14.84
C GLU A 271 5.65 -11.01 15.16
N MET A 272 5.29 -10.94 16.45
CA MET A 272 3.92 -10.76 16.92
C MET A 272 3.36 -9.42 16.45
N LEU A 273 4.14 -8.32 16.55
CA LEU A 273 3.72 -6.99 16.13
C LEU A 273 3.38 -6.93 14.64
N GLU A 274 4.12 -7.64 13.78
CA GLU A 274 3.81 -7.73 12.34
C GLU A 274 2.50 -8.49 12.07
N LYS A 275 2.10 -9.37 12.99
CA LYS A 275 0.93 -10.25 12.84
C LYS A 275 -0.34 -9.68 13.49
N VAL A 276 -0.24 -8.94 14.61
CA VAL A 276 -1.43 -8.46 15.36
C VAL A 276 -2.30 -7.49 14.56
N PHE A 277 -1.74 -6.85 13.54
CA PHE A 277 -2.49 -5.99 12.61
C PHE A 277 -3.08 -6.76 11.40
N LYS A 278 -2.85 -8.09 11.32
CA LYS A 278 -3.51 -8.93 10.33
C LYS A 278 -4.90 -9.30 10.84
N ARG A 279 -5.88 -9.25 9.96
CA ARG A 279 -7.28 -9.62 10.31
C ARG A 279 -7.37 -11.09 10.69
N PHE A 280 -8.24 -11.40 11.63
CA PHE A 280 -8.50 -12.75 12.16
C PHE A 280 -7.30 -13.39 12.86
N TYR A 281 -6.20 -12.66 13.03
CA TYR A 281 -5.05 -13.15 13.78
C TYR A 281 -5.28 -12.96 15.28
N LYS A 282 -5.07 -14.03 16.04
CA LYS A 282 -5.14 -14.04 17.50
C LYS A 282 -3.82 -14.55 18.06
N LEU A 283 -3.30 -13.87 19.07
CA LEU A 283 -2.13 -14.36 19.84
C LEU A 283 -2.49 -15.58 20.66
N ASP A 284 -3.65 -15.57 21.32
CA ASP A 284 -4.25 -16.71 21.99
C ASP A 284 -5.46 -17.19 21.18
N PRO A 285 -5.43 -18.42 20.64
CA PRO A 285 -6.57 -19.02 19.91
C PRO A 285 -7.84 -19.08 20.74
N ASN A 286 -7.74 -19.20 22.07
CA ASN A 286 -8.86 -19.31 22.99
C ASN A 286 -9.48 -17.95 23.37
N SER A 287 -8.89 -16.83 22.98
CA SER A 287 -9.44 -15.51 23.26
C SER A 287 -10.83 -15.35 22.63
N LYS A 288 -11.75 -14.66 23.36
CA LYS A 288 -13.14 -14.45 22.93
C LYS A 288 -13.28 -13.53 21.70
N GLY A 289 -12.26 -12.75 21.37
CA GLY A 289 -12.25 -11.81 20.24
C GLY A 289 -12.14 -12.50 18.87
N TYR A 290 -12.44 -11.77 17.80
CA TYR A 290 -12.35 -12.26 16.41
C TYR A 290 -11.00 -11.95 15.74
N GLY A 291 -10.05 -11.28 16.42
CA GLY A 291 -8.78 -10.83 15.84
C GLY A 291 -8.92 -9.68 14.82
N ILE A 292 -9.94 -8.84 15.00
CA ILE A 292 -10.28 -7.74 14.08
C ILE A 292 -10.08 -6.35 14.72
N GLY A 293 -10.06 -6.26 16.03
CA GLY A 293 -10.07 -4.99 16.75
C GLY A 293 -8.88 -4.07 16.42
N LEU A 294 -7.63 -4.56 16.52
CA LEU A 294 -6.43 -3.80 16.19
C LEU A 294 -6.31 -3.45 14.69
N PRO A 295 -6.55 -4.39 13.75
CA PRO A 295 -6.63 -4.06 12.33
C PRO A 295 -7.65 -2.96 12.00
N MET A 296 -8.81 -3.01 12.63
CA MET A 296 -9.86 -2.00 12.47
C MET A 296 -9.44 -0.64 13.03
N ALA A 297 -8.88 -0.61 14.25
CA ALA A 297 -8.38 0.62 14.86
C ALA A 297 -7.30 1.27 13.98
N LYS A 298 -6.38 0.48 13.42
CA LYS A 298 -5.36 0.95 12.48
C LYS A 298 -5.98 1.56 11.22
N SER A 299 -6.95 0.87 10.60
CA SER A 299 -7.63 1.37 9.40
C SER A 299 -8.39 2.67 9.66
N VAL A 300 -9.02 2.81 10.82
CA VAL A 300 -9.72 4.03 11.23
C VAL A 300 -8.74 5.20 11.39
N MET A 301 -7.59 4.96 12.04
CA MET A 301 -6.58 6.00 12.22
C MET A 301 -5.99 6.44 10.89
N GLU A 302 -5.61 5.51 10.02
CA GLU A 302 -5.06 5.81 8.68
C GLU A 302 -6.04 6.64 7.83
N ARG A 303 -7.35 6.35 7.90
CA ARG A 303 -8.38 7.12 7.18
C ARG A 303 -8.59 8.53 7.70
N GLN A 304 -8.28 8.77 8.94
CA GLN A 304 -8.33 10.09 9.55
C GLN A 304 -6.97 10.81 9.51
N ASN A 305 -6.02 10.31 8.70
CA ASN A 305 -4.66 10.81 8.61
C ASN A 305 -3.92 10.80 9.96
N GLY A 306 -4.23 9.82 10.79
CA GLY A 306 -3.53 9.51 12.02
C GLY A 306 -2.73 8.23 11.91
N GLU A 307 -2.10 7.83 12.99
CA GLU A 307 -1.30 6.62 13.09
C GLU A 307 -1.65 5.84 14.35
N LEU A 308 -1.58 4.51 14.27
CA LEU A 308 -1.60 3.62 15.43
C LEU A 308 -0.21 3.01 15.57
N LEU A 309 0.50 3.39 16.63
CA LEU A 309 1.88 2.99 16.91
C LEU A 309 1.95 2.11 18.15
N TYR A 310 2.92 1.20 18.19
CA TYR A 310 3.18 0.37 19.36
C TYR A 310 4.55 0.70 19.95
N HIS A 311 4.60 0.87 21.27
CA HIS A 311 5.80 1.16 22.03
C HIS A 311 5.99 0.08 23.09
N LYS A 312 7.21 -0.46 23.17
CA LYS A 312 7.60 -1.42 24.19
C LYS A 312 8.59 -0.78 25.16
N TRP A 313 8.21 -0.72 26.42
CA TRP A 313 9.05 -0.22 27.51
C TRP A 313 9.55 -1.36 28.38
N LYS A 314 10.41 -1.06 29.35
CA LYS A 314 10.95 -2.10 30.27
C LYS A 314 9.90 -2.74 31.17
N LYS A 315 8.85 -2.03 31.52
CA LYS A 315 7.83 -2.45 32.50
C LYS A 315 6.41 -2.45 31.95
N SER A 316 6.18 -1.86 30.80
CA SER A 316 4.86 -1.68 30.21
C SER A 316 4.94 -1.66 28.69
N ASN A 317 3.81 -1.69 28.05
CA ASN A 317 3.66 -1.55 26.61
C ASN A 317 2.58 -0.51 26.36
N SER A 318 2.62 0.17 25.23
CA SER A 318 1.55 1.09 24.90
C SER A 318 1.23 1.09 23.40
N PHE A 319 -0.06 1.23 23.13
CA PHE A 319 -0.52 1.66 21.81
C PHE A 319 -0.77 3.17 21.84
N GLU A 320 -0.20 3.88 20.90
CA GLU A 320 -0.37 5.32 20.72
C GLU A 320 -1.27 5.57 19.51
N LEU A 321 -2.41 6.22 19.74
CA LEU A 321 -3.25 6.78 18.68
C LEU A 321 -2.83 8.23 18.49
N ARG A 322 -2.20 8.51 17.34
CA ARG A 322 -1.63 9.81 17.01
C ARG A 322 -2.49 10.53 15.98
N PHE A 323 -2.88 11.77 16.29
CA PHE A 323 -3.68 12.65 15.44
C PHE A 323 -2.83 13.86 15.04
N TYR A 324 -2.61 14.07 13.76
CA TYR A 324 -1.81 15.19 13.27
C TYR A 324 -2.61 16.47 13.17
N ASN A 325 -1.98 17.60 13.55
CA ASN A 325 -2.60 18.92 13.46
C ASN A 325 -2.74 19.33 11.98
N TRP A 326 -3.95 19.64 11.55
CA TRP A 326 -4.31 19.94 10.14
C TRP A 326 -3.48 21.05 9.49
N PHE A 327 -3.02 22.05 10.27
CA PHE A 327 -2.22 23.17 9.77
C PHE A 327 -0.84 22.76 9.24
N ASN A 328 -0.28 21.63 9.66
CA ASN A 328 1.05 21.16 9.28
C ASN A 328 1.04 20.04 8.23
N TYR A 329 -0.15 19.52 7.83
CA TYR A 329 -0.25 18.34 6.97
C TYR A 329 0.34 18.55 5.57
N GLY A 330 0.25 19.77 5.01
CA GLY A 330 0.87 20.12 3.73
C GLY A 330 2.41 20.11 3.76
N CYS A 331 3.00 20.36 4.93
CA CYS A 331 4.45 20.35 5.14
C CYS A 331 4.97 18.94 5.51
N VAL A 332 4.19 18.16 6.26
CA VAL A 332 4.58 16.83 6.76
C VAL A 332 4.58 15.79 5.62
N ASN A 333 3.61 15.82 4.70
CA ASN A 333 3.61 14.90 3.55
C ASN A 333 4.80 15.12 2.59
N LYS A 334 5.28 16.36 2.43
CA LYS A 334 6.53 16.64 1.68
C LYS A 334 7.78 16.27 2.48
N ALA A 335 7.76 16.40 3.81
CA ALA A 335 8.88 16.07 4.67
C ALA A 335 8.94 14.57 4.99
N GLN A 336 7.82 13.86 5.15
CA GLN A 336 7.80 12.40 5.39
C GLN A 336 8.26 11.61 4.17
N SER A 337 7.92 12.01 2.95
CA SER A 337 8.49 11.38 1.75
C SER A 337 10.01 11.60 1.67
N PHE A 338 10.51 12.73 2.14
CA PHE A 338 11.95 13.02 2.19
C PHE A 338 12.64 12.34 3.39
N PHE A 339 12.00 12.30 4.57
CA PHE A 339 12.55 11.68 5.79
C PHE A 339 12.49 10.15 5.78
N LEU A 340 11.42 9.54 5.25
CA LEU A 340 11.33 8.08 5.13
C LEU A 340 12.37 7.51 4.16
N VAL A 341 12.66 8.20 3.07
CA VAL A 341 13.73 7.82 2.13
C VAL A 341 15.10 7.99 2.78
N THR A 342 15.31 9.07 3.55
CA THR A 342 16.60 9.34 4.23
C THR A 342 16.82 8.46 5.46
N PHE A 343 15.75 8.13 6.22
CA PHE A 343 15.85 7.26 7.41
C PHE A 343 15.99 5.77 7.07
N GLN A 344 15.40 5.32 5.96
CA GLN A 344 15.63 3.96 5.46
C GLN A 344 17.06 3.80 4.93
N SER A 345 17.64 4.82 4.30
CA SER A 345 19.04 4.81 3.86
C SER A 345 20.02 4.90 5.04
N LEU A 346 19.70 5.63 6.11
CA LEU A 346 20.53 5.71 7.33
C LEU A 346 20.42 4.43 8.18
N LYS A 347 19.26 3.76 8.22
CA LYS A 347 19.11 2.46 8.91
C LYS A 347 19.87 1.34 8.22
N SER A 348 19.94 1.32 6.90
CA SER A 348 20.73 0.35 6.14
C SER A 348 22.23 0.52 6.37
N ASN A 349 22.71 1.75 6.58
CA ASN A 349 24.14 2.04 6.83
C ASN A 349 24.58 1.75 8.29
N ILE A 350 23.65 1.86 9.27
CA ILE A 350 23.99 1.58 10.71
C ILE A 350 23.96 0.05 11.00
N ILE A 351 23.30 -0.75 10.17
CA ILE A 351 23.25 -2.23 10.34
C ILE A 351 24.47 -2.90 9.66
N GLN A 352 25.22 -2.20 8.81
CA GLN A 352 26.46 -2.72 8.21
C GLN A 352 27.73 -2.46 9.05
N GLU A 353 27.63 -1.71 10.15
CA GLU A 353 28.79 -1.41 11.02
C GLU A 353 28.71 -1.97 12.45
N ARG A 354 27.88 -3.04 12.67
CA ARG A 354 27.92 -3.81 13.93
C ARG A 354 27.75 -5.30 13.73
#